data_8730118c385e057b5e5fd1ac28106a30
#
_entry.id   8730118c385e057b5e5fd1ac28106a30
#
_cell.length_a   1.000
_cell.length_b   1.000
_cell.length_c   1.000
_cell.angle_alpha   90.00
_cell.angle_beta   90.00
_cell.angle_gamma   90.00
#
_symmetry.space_group_name_H-M   'P 1'
#
loop_
_entity.id
_entity.type
_entity.pdbx_description
1 polymer ?
#
loop_
_entity_poly.entity_id
_entity_poly.type
_entity_poly.pdbx_seq_one_letter_code
_entity_poly.pdbx_strand_id
1 'polypeptide(L)'
;MNRIIFLVATLFGGCAAIPLAPEAMKVEIAREAPKNCKKLGDVVGTQGSWFTGDYTSNKNLMIGARNDLRNQAHKMGGNVVVIENTSNGTAALNGRTSDTTFVGTAYLCEN
;
A
#
# COMPACT_ATOMS: atom_id res chain seq x y z
N MET A 1 -27.23 -16.23 19.21
CA MET A 1 -27.26 -15.91 18.86
C MET A 1 -27.07 -14.94 18.33
N ASN A 2 -26.74 -14.38 18.05
CA ASN A 2 -26.73 -13.42 17.65
C ASN A 2 -25.67 -12.74 17.32
N ARG A 3 -24.86 -12.83 16.93
CA ARG A 3 -23.85 -12.27 16.70
C ARG A 3 -23.64 -11.78 15.42
N ILE A 4 -24.33 -11.45 14.66
CA ILE A 4 -24.18 -11.09 13.42
C ILE A 4 -24.14 -9.72 13.18
N ILE A 5 -24.22 -8.93 14.03
CA ILE A 5 -24.37 -7.65 13.86
C ILE A 5 -23.30 -6.86 13.36
N PHE A 6 -22.16 -7.15 13.46
CA PHE A 6 -21.19 -6.27 13.15
C PHE A 6 -20.90 -6.07 11.75
N LEU A 7 -21.43 -6.58 10.85
CA LEU A 7 -21.07 -6.40 9.54
C LEU A 7 -21.28 -5.07 8.97
N VAL A 8 -22.05 -4.29 9.55
CA VAL A 8 -22.40 -3.04 9.00
C VAL A 8 -21.25 -2.08 8.83
N ALA A 9 -20.28 -2.22 9.63
CA ALA A 9 -19.23 -1.25 9.63
C ALA A 9 -18.41 -1.18 8.37
N THR A 10 -18.49 -2.15 7.53
CA THR A 10 -17.64 -2.14 6.40
C THR A 10 -18.13 -1.28 5.28
N LEU A 11 -19.30 -0.72 5.40
CA LEU A 11 -19.85 0.04 4.32
C LEU A 11 -19.14 1.33 4.04
N PHE A 12 -18.34 1.82 4.90
CA PHE A 12 -17.73 3.10 4.68
C PHE A 12 -16.27 3.05 4.33
N GLY A 13 -15.81 1.95 3.82
CA GLY A 13 -14.41 1.82 3.54
C GLY A 13 -13.94 2.42 2.25
N GLY A 14 -14.83 2.87 1.37
CA GLY A 14 -14.44 3.27 0.05
C GLY A 14 -13.50 4.45 -0.04
N CYS A 15 -13.53 5.37 0.91
CA CYS A 15 -12.68 6.54 0.88
C CYS A 15 -11.49 6.43 1.82
N ALA A 16 -11.32 5.32 2.47
CA ALA A 16 -10.25 5.17 3.43
C ALA A 16 -9.01 4.57 2.79
N ALA A 17 -7.86 4.81 3.40
CA ALA A 17 -6.63 4.19 2.94
C ALA A 17 -6.72 2.67 3.16
N ILE A 18 -6.08 1.92 2.27
CA ILE A 18 -5.94 0.49 2.45
C ILE A 18 -5.24 0.27 3.79
N PRO A 19 -5.79 -0.56 4.66
CA PRO A 19 -5.17 -0.77 5.96
C PRO A 19 -3.91 -1.63 5.86
N LEU A 20 -2.98 -1.39 6.76
CA LEU A 20 -1.79 -2.22 6.85
C LEU A 20 -2.16 -3.49 7.60
N ALA A 21 -1.91 -4.64 7.00
CA ALA A 21 -2.19 -5.91 7.65
C ALA A 21 -1.31 -6.03 8.90
N PRO A 22 -1.82 -6.63 9.98
CA PRO A 22 -1.03 -6.72 11.22
C PRO A 22 0.33 -7.37 11.01
N GLU A 23 0.40 -8.38 10.19
CA GLU A 23 1.66 -9.07 9.95
C GLU A 23 2.63 -8.20 9.19
N ALA A 24 2.14 -7.28 8.40
CA ALA A 24 3.00 -6.42 7.60
C ALA A 24 3.53 -5.22 8.37
N MET A 25 3.12 -5.06 9.62
CA MET A 25 3.63 -3.97 10.43
C MET A 25 5.13 -4.09 10.67
N LYS A 26 5.67 -5.27 10.51
CA LYS A 26 7.10 -5.48 10.67
C LYS A 26 7.90 -5.09 9.44
N VAL A 27 7.23 -4.86 8.32
CA VAL A 27 7.93 -4.48 7.10
C VAL A 27 8.35 -3.02 7.19
N GLU A 28 9.64 -2.74 7.05
CA GLU A 28 10.14 -1.38 7.08
C GLU A 28 10.37 -0.86 5.69
N ILE A 29 10.17 0.43 5.50
CA ILE A 29 10.50 1.08 4.23
C ILE A 29 11.85 1.74 4.41
N ALA A 30 12.82 1.31 3.62
CA ALA A 30 14.18 1.82 3.69
C ALA A 30 14.46 2.71 2.49
N ARG A 31 15.42 3.61 2.65
CA ARG A 31 15.78 4.51 1.57
C ARG A 31 16.77 3.90 0.59
N GLU A 32 17.55 2.97 1.06
CA GLU A 32 18.57 2.34 0.23
C GLU A 32 18.53 0.86 0.43
N ALA A 33 19.05 0.13 -0.53
CA ALA A 33 19.10 -1.31 -0.44
C ALA A 33 19.90 -1.72 0.80
N PRO A 34 19.33 -2.53 1.68
CA PRO A 34 20.03 -2.93 2.88
C PRO A 34 21.15 -3.91 2.54
N LYS A 35 22.20 -3.87 3.38
CA LYS A 35 23.32 -4.77 3.19
C LYS A 35 23.01 -6.11 3.83
N ASN A 36 23.58 -7.15 3.26
CA ASN A 36 23.45 -8.49 3.82
C ASN A 36 22.01 -8.99 3.88
N CYS A 37 21.20 -8.55 2.97
CA CYS A 37 19.82 -8.98 2.89
C CYS A 37 19.59 -9.67 1.56
N LYS A 38 18.65 -10.58 1.55
CA LYS A 38 18.32 -11.30 0.34
C LYS A 38 17.29 -10.50 -0.45
N LYS A 39 17.60 -10.23 -1.70
CA LYS A 39 16.66 -9.55 -2.58
C LYS A 39 15.60 -10.55 -3.01
N LEU A 40 14.34 -10.20 -2.85
CA LEU A 40 13.24 -11.08 -3.20
C LEU A 40 12.63 -10.74 -4.55
N GLY A 41 12.61 -9.48 -4.93
CA GLY A 41 12.07 -9.09 -6.22
C GLY A 41 11.28 -7.82 -6.15
N ASP A 42 10.68 -7.46 -7.27
CA ASP A 42 9.93 -6.22 -7.39
C ASP A 42 8.59 -6.35 -6.69
N VAL A 43 8.14 -5.24 -6.14
CA VAL A 43 6.87 -5.20 -5.43
C VAL A 43 6.17 -3.90 -5.76
N VAL A 44 4.85 -3.94 -5.85
CA VAL A 44 4.06 -2.77 -6.22
C VAL A 44 2.94 -2.59 -5.19
N GLY A 45 2.74 -1.37 -4.76
CA GLY A 45 1.63 -1.02 -3.90
C GLY A 45 0.85 0.12 -4.52
N THR A 46 -0.46 0.05 -4.50
CA THR A 46 -1.28 1.05 -5.17
C THR A 46 -2.58 1.25 -4.43
N GLN A 47 -3.12 2.43 -4.54
CA GLN A 47 -4.45 2.76 -4.03
C GLN A 47 -5.12 3.73 -4.98
N GLY A 48 -6.44 3.55 -5.15
CA GLY A 48 -7.26 4.43 -5.96
C GLY A 48 -7.44 3.91 -7.36
N SER A 49 -8.22 4.64 -8.15
CA SER A 49 -8.38 4.34 -9.55
C SER A 49 -8.81 5.62 -10.24
N TRP A 50 -8.58 5.70 -11.56
CA TRP A 50 -8.98 6.88 -12.30
C TRP A 50 -10.49 7.11 -12.22
N PHE A 51 -11.23 6.09 -11.84
CA PHE A 51 -12.67 6.13 -11.81
C PHE A 51 -13.19 6.64 -10.46
N THR A 52 -12.57 6.26 -9.36
CA THR A 52 -13.06 6.61 -8.04
C THR A 52 -12.10 7.48 -7.25
N GLY A 53 -11.00 7.87 -7.83
CA GLY A 53 -9.99 8.62 -7.10
C GLY A 53 -10.46 9.95 -6.57
N ASP A 54 -11.49 10.54 -7.17
CA ASP A 54 -12.01 11.81 -6.71
C ASP A 54 -12.50 11.76 -5.27
N TYR A 55 -12.84 10.59 -4.79
CA TYR A 55 -13.40 10.46 -3.46
C TYR A 55 -12.37 10.06 -2.41
N THR A 56 -11.11 10.02 -2.77
CA THR A 56 -10.06 9.66 -1.83
C THR A 56 -9.07 10.81 -1.76
N SER A 57 -8.76 11.28 -0.57
CA SER A 57 -7.82 12.37 -0.41
C SER A 57 -6.43 11.94 -0.84
N ASN A 58 -5.59 12.90 -1.27
CA ASN A 58 -4.22 12.58 -1.65
C ASN A 58 -3.47 11.94 -0.52
N LYS A 59 -3.73 12.37 0.71
CA LYS A 59 -3.09 11.79 1.87
C LYS A 59 -3.44 10.31 1.99
N ASN A 60 -4.71 9.97 1.83
CA ASN A 60 -5.14 8.58 1.93
C ASN A 60 -4.65 7.75 0.76
N LEU A 61 -4.52 8.35 -0.42
CA LEU A 61 -3.93 7.65 -1.54
C LEU A 61 -2.50 7.25 -1.24
N MET A 62 -1.72 8.15 -0.68
CA MET A 62 -0.34 7.84 -0.37
C MET A 62 -0.22 6.84 0.77
N ILE A 63 -0.98 7.02 1.83
CA ILE A 63 -0.94 6.11 2.96
C ILE A 63 -1.38 4.72 2.53
N GLY A 64 -2.46 4.65 1.76
CA GLY A 64 -2.97 3.36 1.33
C GLY A 64 -2.02 2.65 0.39
N ALA A 65 -1.39 3.38 -0.52
CA ALA A 65 -0.43 2.78 -1.45
C ALA A 65 0.80 2.27 -0.70
N ARG A 66 1.25 3.00 0.33
CA ARG A 66 2.39 2.53 1.13
C ARG A 66 2.01 1.31 1.96
N ASN A 67 0.81 1.31 2.52
CA ASN A 67 0.35 0.14 3.27
C ASN A 67 0.23 -1.06 2.35
N ASP A 68 -0.30 -0.85 1.15
CA ASP A 68 -0.41 -1.92 0.19
C ASP A 68 0.98 -2.45 -0.20
N LEU A 69 1.94 -1.56 -0.39
CA LEU A 69 3.30 -1.97 -0.72
C LEU A 69 3.86 -2.87 0.38
N ARG A 70 3.68 -2.48 1.64
CA ARG A 70 4.16 -3.27 2.77
C ARG A 70 3.43 -4.61 2.86
N ASN A 71 2.12 -4.60 2.61
CA ASN A 71 1.34 -5.82 2.60
C ASN A 71 1.85 -6.78 1.52
N GLN A 72 2.15 -6.24 0.33
CA GLN A 72 2.63 -7.07 -0.77
C GLN A 72 4.05 -7.58 -0.49
N ALA A 73 4.91 -6.75 0.09
CA ALA A 73 6.25 -7.19 0.45
C ALA A 73 6.19 -8.32 1.48
N HIS A 74 5.27 -8.22 2.43
CA HIS A 74 5.10 -9.28 3.43
C HIS A 74 4.67 -10.58 2.76
N LYS A 75 3.78 -10.51 1.79
CA LYS A 75 3.32 -11.70 1.09
C LYS A 75 4.46 -12.39 0.34
N MET A 76 5.48 -11.65 -0.04
CA MET A 76 6.65 -12.22 -0.69
C MET A 76 7.65 -12.78 0.30
N GLY A 77 7.39 -12.63 1.59
CA GLY A 77 8.31 -13.08 2.62
C GLY A 77 9.31 -12.02 3.04
N GLY A 78 9.13 -10.78 2.61
CA GLY A 78 10.08 -9.72 2.91
C GLY A 78 9.79 -9.00 4.21
N ASN A 79 10.81 -8.37 4.77
CA ASN A 79 10.65 -7.53 5.94
C ASN A 79 11.23 -6.13 5.73
N VAL A 80 11.76 -5.86 4.55
CA VAL A 80 12.23 -4.53 4.17
C VAL A 80 11.83 -4.29 2.73
N VAL A 81 11.39 -3.07 2.42
CA VAL A 81 11.10 -2.70 1.05
C VAL A 81 11.74 -1.34 0.77
N VAL A 82 12.31 -1.20 -0.41
CA VAL A 82 12.90 0.05 -0.87
C VAL A 82 12.03 0.59 -1.98
N ILE A 83 11.54 1.80 -1.85
CA ILE A 83 10.72 2.42 -2.89
C ILE A 83 11.66 3.01 -3.93
N GLU A 84 11.46 2.64 -5.17
CA GLU A 84 12.31 3.10 -6.26
C GLU A 84 11.59 4.09 -7.16
N ASN A 85 10.29 4.06 -7.21
CA ASN A 85 9.55 4.96 -8.07
C ASN A 85 8.16 5.18 -7.50
N THR A 86 7.64 6.37 -7.72
CA THR A 86 6.29 6.74 -7.30
C THR A 86 5.61 7.40 -8.48
N SER A 87 4.39 6.99 -8.76
CA SER A 87 3.63 7.64 -9.81
C SER A 87 2.20 7.89 -9.36
N ASN A 88 1.59 8.90 -9.93
CA ASN A 88 0.23 9.27 -9.62
C ASN A 88 -0.56 9.38 -10.91
N GLY A 89 -1.74 8.78 -10.90
CA GLY A 89 -2.65 8.93 -12.02
C GLY A 89 -3.48 10.19 -11.88
N THR A 90 -4.19 10.54 -12.92
CA THR A 90 -5.04 11.71 -12.96
C THR A 90 -6.47 11.27 -13.23
N ALA A 91 -7.41 11.76 -12.43
CA ALA A 91 -8.80 11.42 -12.60
C ALA A 91 -9.31 12.00 -13.92
N ALA A 92 -10.11 11.22 -14.63
CA ALA A 92 -10.55 11.59 -15.97
C ALA A 92 -11.41 12.85 -16.00
N LEU A 93 -12.16 13.09 -14.93
CA LEU A 93 -13.12 14.18 -14.97
C LEU A 93 -12.62 15.51 -14.49
N ASN A 94 -11.68 15.54 -13.59
CA ASN A 94 -11.31 16.84 -12.99
C ASN A 94 -9.82 17.08 -12.84
N GLY A 95 -8.98 16.23 -13.35
CA GLY A 95 -7.54 16.43 -13.29
C GLY A 95 -6.90 16.24 -11.93
N ARG A 96 -7.66 15.76 -10.93
CA ARG A 96 -7.09 15.53 -9.60
C ARG A 96 -6.39 14.19 -9.58
N THR A 97 -5.53 13.99 -8.59
CA THR A 97 -4.86 12.71 -8.44
C THR A 97 -5.87 11.62 -8.20
N SER A 98 -5.85 10.59 -9.02
CA SER A 98 -6.81 9.50 -8.92
C SER A 98 -6.25 8.30 -8.19
N ASP A 99 -4.95 8.09 -8.28
CA ASP A 99 -4.33 6.93 -7.65
C ASP A 99 -2.86 7.22 -7.42
N THR A 100 -2.28 6.43 -6.54
CA THR A 100 -0.86 6.51 -6.24
C THR A 100 -0.31 5.10 -6.30
N THR A 101 0.83 4.95 -6.96
CA THR A 101 1.49 3.66 -7.09
C THR A 101 2.95 3.81 -6.68
N PHE A 102 3.38 2.94 -5.79
CA PHE A 102 4.79 2.84 -5.42
C PHE A 102 5.34 1.55 -5.99
N VAL A 103 6.50 1.64 -6.60
CA VAL A 103 7.21 0.46 -7.11
C VAL A 103 8.51 0.37 -6.35
N GLY A 104 8.83 -0.79 -5.87
CA GLY A 104 10.04 -0.97 -5.11
C GLY A 104 10.58 -2.39 -5.19
N THR A 105 11.52 -2.68 -4.33
CA THR A 105 12.12 -4.00 -4.23
C THR A 105 11.99 -4.49 -2.79
N ALA A 106 11.56 -5.73 -2.64
CA ALA A 106 11.42 -6.34 -1.33
C ALA A 106 12.66 -7.15 -1.00
N TYR A 107 13.04 -7.13 0.27
CA TYR A 107 14.21 -7.83 0.77
C TYR A 107 13.85 -8.59 2.03
N LEU A 108 14.58 -9.65 2.28
CA LEU A 108 14.51 -10.37 3.54
C LEU A 108 15.83 -10.16 4.26
N CYS A 109 15.76 -9.48 5.37
CA CYS A 109 16.92 -9.19 6.19
C CYS A 109 16.82 -9.97 7.49
N GLU A 110 17.94 -10.53 7.91
CA GLU A 110 17.97 -11.26 9.15
C GLU A 110 18.56 -10.37 10.21
N ASN A 111 18.12 -10.51 11.41
CA ASN A 111 18.67 -9.71 12.50
C ASN A 111 19.51 -10.53 13.40
#